data_76ed61e6fe52a68a613dd53604161f88
#
_entry.id   76ed61e6fe52a68a613dd53604161f88
#
_cell.length_a   1.000
_cell.length_b   1.000
_cell.length_c   1.000
_cell.angle_alpha   90.00
_cell.angle_beta   90.00
_cell.angle_gamma   90.00
#
_symmetry.space_group_name_H-M   'P 1'
#
loop_
_entity.id
_entity.type
_entity.pdbx_description
1 polymer ?
#
loop_
_entity_poly.entity_id
_entity_poly.type
_entity_poly.pdbx_seq_one_letter_code
_entity_poly.pdbx_strand_id
1 'polypeptide(L)'
;MFIFERGSNMDWSDIRIFLAVMRKGSYGEAARTLGVSHPTVGRRIKALEEEAQQALFRRTRGGLVLTDAGDAVLNLAESMENSALALERRLAGNHERLEGILRISSAEWFTTAVLAPVLAELTRRHPAIVPEVIASYRLLNLSRRDADVAFRLIPFTEPDIVQRRLMPLHYGLYGTPELALAMQQDSAAAGLILMNTAQSHFPDVAWLLEHFPRSRRVFTSTSRAIQAQMCLQGMGVAVLPQPLGDMTPGLQRIDIAGAPPSREIWVGYHQDLRHMDRLRAMLDIADSLLADGNAVRPS
;
A
#
# COMPACT_ATOMS: atom_id res chain seq x y z
N MET A 1 -32.65 3.93 -12.64
CA MET A 1 -33.61 3.11 -11.86
C MET A 1 -33.00 1.71 -11.80
N PHE A 2 -32.09 1.50 -10.82
CA PHE A 2 -31.50 0.19 -10.61
C PHE A 2 -32.46 -0.62 -9.74
N ILE A 3 -33.02 -1.66 -10.33
CA ILE A 3 -33.90 -2.62 -9.66
C ILE A 3 -32.97 -3.58 -8.91
N PHE A 4 -32.96 -3.50 -7.56
CA PHE A 4 -32.49 -4.56 -6.70
C PHE A 4 -33.53 -5.69 -6.73
N GLU A 5 -33.46 -6.55 -7.75
CA GLU A 5 -34.18 -7.80 -7.79
C GLU A 5 -33.31 -8.89 -7.18
N ARG A 6 -33.58 -9.15 -5.96
CA ARG A 6 -33.63 -10.33 -5.06
C ARG A 6 -33.31 -9.81 -3.67
N GLY A 7 -34.33 -9.84 -2.82
CA GLY A 7 -34.27 -9.32 -1.48
C GLY A 7 -33.14 -9.96 -0.66
N SER A 8 -31.97 -9.35 -0.69
CA SER A 8 -30.97 -9.55 0.35
C SER A 8 -31.57 -9.07 1.64
N ASN A 9 -31.72 -9.96 2.62
CA ASN A 9 -32.27 -9.64 3.94
C ASN A 9 -31.15 -9.15 4.89
N MET A 10 -29.95 -8.90 4.34
CA MET A 10 -28.78 -8.38 5.04
C MET A 10 -28.97 -6.90 5.32
N ASP A 11 -28.95 -6.52 6.58
CA ASP A 11 -29.02 -5.12 7.01
C ASP A 11 -27.68 -4.63 7.65
N TRP A 12 -27.58 -3.34 7.87
CA TRP A 12 -26.45 -2.73 8.54
C TRP A 12 -26.17 -3.30 9.94
N SER A 13 -27.21 -3.74 10.65
CA SER A 13 -27.08 -4.35 11.98
C SER A 13 -26.32 -5.68 11.91
N ASP A 14 -26.44 -6.44 10.83
CA ASP A 14 -25.73 -7.70 10.63
C ASP A 14 -24.22 -7.46 10.45
N ILE A 15 -23.86 -6.44 9.70
CA ILE A 15 -22.46 -6.03 9.51
C ILE A 15 -21.85 -5.55 10.84
N ARG A 16 -22.57 -4.75 11.64
CA ARG A 16 -22.11 -4.34 12.96
C ARG A 16 -21.89 -5.53 13.90
N ILE A 17 -22.76 -6.54 13.83
CA ILE A 17 -22.63 -7.76 14.63
C ILE A 17 -21.43 -8.57 14.16
N PHE A 18 -21.23 -8.72 12.85
CA PHE A 18 -20.06 -9.41 12.28
C PHE A 18 -18.76 -8.77 12.77
N LEU A 19 -18.63 -7.44 12.67
CA LEU A 19 -17.43 -6.72 13.13
C LEU A 19 -17.22 -6.84 14.65
N ALA A 20 -18.30 -6.78 15.44
CA ALA A 20 -18.20 -6.95 16.88
C ALA A 20 -17.74 -8.36 17.27
N VAL A 21 -18.23 -9.41 16.60
CA VAL A 21 -17.80 -10.80 16.83
C VAL A 21 -16.34 -10.99 16.44
N MET A 22 -15.93 -10.44 15.30
CA MET A 22 -14.53 -10.48 14.84
C MET A 22 -13.59 -9.84 15.86
N ARG A 23 -13.90 -8.63 16.34
CA ARG A 23 -13.08 -7.89 17.31
C ARG A 23 -13.03 -8.51 18.70
N LYS A 24 -14.12 -9.17 19.12
CA LYS A 24 -14.26 -9.72 20.48
C LYS A 24 -13.97 -11.22 20.59
N GLY A 25 -13.91 -11.93 19.47
CA GLY A 25 -13.63 -13.36 19.43
C GLY A 25 -14.73 -14.25 20.03
N SER A 26 -15.87 -13.68 20.45
CA SER A 26 -16.99 -14.46 21.00
C SER A 26 -18.33 -13.76 20.85
N TYR A 27 -19.41 -14.54 20.73
CA TYR A 27 -20.78 -14.01 20.66
C TYR A 27 -21.18 -13.31 21.97
N GLY A 28 -20.72 -13.81 23.11
CA GLY A 28 -21.05 -13.22 24.41
C GLY A 28 -20.46 -11.83 24.62
N GLU A 29 -19.19 -11.64 24.27
CA GLU A 29 -18.53 -10.34 24.35
C GLU A 29 -19.11 -9.35 23.34
N ALA A 30 -19.37 -9.82 22.10
CA ALA A 30 -20.00 -9.00 21.07
C ALA A 30 -21.39 -8.54 21.52
N ALA A 31 -22.18 -9.44 22.11
CA ALA A 31 -23.52 -9.14 22.63
C ALA A 31 -23.47 -8.06 23.72
N ARG A 32 -22.53 -8.17 24.67
CA ARG A 32 -22.32 -7.14 25.72
C ARG A 32 -21.93 -5.79 25.11
N THR A 33 -21.04 -5.79 24.15
CA THR A 33 -20.59 -4.55 23.49
C THR A 33 -21.72 -3.85 22.73
N LEU A 34 -22.61 -4.62 22.09
CA LEU A 34 -23.70 -4.07 21.28
C LEU A 34 -25.01 -3.84 22.06
N GLY A 35 -25.07 -4.25 23.33
CA GLY A 35 -26.30 -4.15 24.13
C GLY A 35 -27.45 -5.06 23.67
N VAL A 36 -27.11 -6.20 23.04
CA VAL A 36 -28.07 -7.20 22.56
C VAL A 36 -27.90 -8.54 23.26
N SER A 37 -28.86 -9.47 23.08
CA SER A 37 -28.75 -10.80 23.71
C SER A 37 -27.74 -11.71 22.90
N HIS A 38 -27.10 -12.65 23.60
CA HIS A 38 -26.23 -13.66 22.98
C HIS A 38 -26.95 -14.48 21.88
N PRO A 39 -28.22 -14.97 22.10
CA PRO A 39 -28.97 -15.64 21.04
C PRO A 39 -29.22 -14.76 19.80
N THR A 40 -29.40 -13.45 19.98
CA THR A 40 -29.57 -12.50 18.88
C THR A 40 -28.31 -12.45 18.00
N VAL A 41 -27.12 -12.33 18.60
CA VAL A 41 -25.85 -12.34 17.87
C VAL A 41 -25.70 -13.65 17.08
N GLY A 42 -25.88 -14.80 17.74
CA GLY A 42 -25.75 -16.10 17.07
C GLY A 42 -26.71 -16.29 15.90
N ARG A 43 -28.00 -15.89 16.08
CA ARG A 43 -29.01 -15.96 15.01
C ARG A 43 -28.67 -15.07 13.82
N ARG A 44 -28.22 -13.83 14.08
CA ARG A 44 -27.85 -12.88 13.03
C ARG A 44 -26.61 -13.32 12.24
N ILE A 45 -25.57 -13.79 12.92
CA ILE A 45 -24.39 -14.37 12.23
C ILE A 45 -24.81 -15.57 11.40
N LYS A 46 -25.63 -16.48 11.95
CA LYS A 46 -26.10 -17.64 11.20
C LYS A 46 -26.87 -17.24 9.95
N ALA A 47 -27.78 -16.25 10.05
CA ALA A 47 -28.52 -15.74 8.90
C ALA A 47 -27.58 -15.15 7.82
N LEU A 48 -26.56 -14.40 8.23
CA LEU A 48 -25.57 -13.85 7.32
C LEU A 48 -24.76 -14.96 6.61
N GLU A 49 -24.36 -16.01 7.33
CA GLU A 49 -23.66 -17.17 6.78
C GLU A 49 -24.54 -18.00 5.82
N GLU A 50 -25.84 -18.15 6.17
CA GLU A 50 -26.85 -18.82 5.31
C GLU A 50 -27.03 -18.04 4.00
N GLU A 51 -27.13 -16.71 4.05
CA GLU A 51 -27.25 -15.86 2.86
C GLU A 51 -25.99 -15.88 2.00
N ALA A 52 -24.82 -15.84 2.65
CA ALA A 52 -23.53 -15.97 1.97
C ALA A 52 -23.23 -17.38 1.45
N GLN A 53 -24.00 -18.38 1.89
CA GLN A 53 -23.75 -19.82 1.67
C GLN A 53 -22.34 -20.27 2.07
N GLN A 54 -21.73 -19.56 3.02
CA GLN A 54 -20.38 -19.80 3.51
C GLN A 54 -20.30 -19.46 5.00
N ALA A 55 -19.55 -20.25 5.78
CA ALA A 55 -19.24 -19.90 7.15
C ALA A 55 -18.23 -18.73 7.16
N LEU A 56 -18.52 -17.68 7.92
CA LEU A 56 -17.65 -16.52 8.10
C LEU A 56 -16.75 -16.66 9.33
N PHE A 57 -17.16 -17.50 10.29
CA PHE A 57 -16.40 -17.80 11.50
C PHE A 57 -16.16 -19.29 11.67
N ARG A 58 -15.00 -19.63 12.26
CA ARG A 58 -14.71 -20.98 12.75
C ARG A 58 -14.32 -20.94 14.22
N ARG A 59 -14.71 -21.98 14.95
CA ARG A 59 -14.40 -22.09 16.37
C ARG A 59 -12.99 -22.68 16.56
N THR A 60 -12.21 -22.08 17.45
CA THR A 60 -10.90 -22.55 17.88
C THR A 60 -10.85 -22.67 19.40
N ARG A 61 -9.74 -23.19 19.96
CA ARG A 61 -9.54 -23.21 21.43
C ARG A 61 -9.47 -21.82 22.05
N GLY A 62 -9.09 -20.79 21.26
CA GLY A 62 -8.97 -19.39 21.69
C GLY A 62 -10.22 -18.56 21.41
N GLY A 63 -11.31 -19.12 20.87
CA GLY A 63 -12.52 -18.41 20.54
C GLY A 63 -12.92 -18.53 19.07
N LEU A 64 -13.70 -17.58 18.58
CA LEU A 64 -14.08 -17.47 17.18
C LEU A 64 -13.03 -16.68 16.40
N VAL A 65 -12.66 -17.21 15.22
CA VAL A 65 -11.77 -16.55 14.27
C VAL A 65 -12.43 -16.58 12.88
N LEU A 66 -12.03 -15.65 12.03
CA LEU A 66 -12.53 -15.60 10.65
C LEU A 66 -12.13 -16.87 9.87
N THR A 67 -12.94 -17.23 8.91
CA THR A 67 -12.60 -18.13 7.80
C THR A 67 -12.01 -17.29 6.66
N ASP A 68 -11.52 -17.94 5.60
CA ASP A 68 -11.07 -17.24 4.39
C ASP A 68 -12.18 -16.39 3.76
N ALA A 69 -13.43 -16.87 3.83
CA ALA A 69 -14.60 -16.11 3.39
C ALA A 69 -14.89 -14.90 4.29
N GLY A 70 -14.76 -15.05 5.61
CA GLY A 70 -14.90 -13.96 6.56
C GLY A 70 -13.81 -12.89 6.38
N ASP A 71 -12.58 -13.32 6.16
CA ASP A 71 -11.44 -12.43 5.91
C ASP A 71 -11.61 -11.65 4.59
N ALA A 72 -12.13 -12.29 3.54
CA ALA A 72 -12.39 -11.67 2.25
C ALA A 72 -13.43 -10.53 2.31
N VAL A 73 -14.35 -10.54 3.26
CA VAL A 73 -15.39 -9.50 3.41
C VAL A 73 -15.06 -8.47 4.50
N LEU A 74 -14.04 -8.71 5.31
CA LEU A 74 -13.71 -7.87 6.47
C LEU A 74 -13.47 -6.40 6.07
N ASN A 75 -12.63 -6.16 5.07
CA ASN A 75 -12.31 -4.80 4.61
C ASN A 75 -13.55 -4.05 4.10
N LEU A 76 -14.47 -4.76 3.44
CA LEU A 76 -15.74 -4.18 2.99
C LEU A 76 -16.65 -3.82 4.18
N ALA A 77 -16.75 -4.71 5.16
CA ALA A 77 -17.54 -4.49 6.38
C ALA A 77 -17.02 -3.28 7.18
N GLU A 78 -15.70 -3.16 7.34
CA GLU A 78 -15.07 -2.01 8.00
C GLU A 78 -15.27 -0.70 7.20
N SER A 79 -15.23 -0.77 5.88
CA SER A 79 -15.52 0.39 5.02
C SER A 79 -16.97 0.85 5.15
N MET A 80 -17.93 -0.08 5.28
CA MET A 80 -19.34 0.24 5.57
C MET A 80 -19.50 0.91 6.94
N GLU A 81 -18.83 0.41 7.99
CA GLU A 81 -18.85 1.03 9.31
C GLU A 81 -18.33 2.46 9.27
N ASN A 82 -17.18 2.67 8.61
CA ASN A 82 -16.60 4.01 8.44
C ASN A 82 -17.55 4.95 7.69
N SER A 83 -18.23 4.46 6.65
CA SER A 83 -19.20 5.25 5.88
C SER A 83 -20.43 5.61 6.72
N ALA A 84 -20.94 4.67 7.52
CA ALA A 84 -22.08 4.92 8.41
C ALA A 84 -21.72 5.94 9.49
N LEU A 85 -20.57 5.82 10.13
CA LEU A 85 -20.06 6.78 11.10
C LEU A 85 -19.86 8.17 10.47
N ALA A 86 -19.38 8.25 9.23
CA ALA A 86 -19.26 9.50 8.49
C ALA A 86 -20.63 10.15 8.21
N LEU A 87 -21.63 9.33 7.86
CA LEU A 87 -23.01 9.80 7.68
C LEU A 87 -23.59 10.35 8.99
N GLU A 88 -23.46 9.60 10.09
CA GLU A 88 -23.91 10.04 11.41
C GLU A 88 -23.29 11.39 11.81
N ARG A 89 -21.97 11.57 11.57
CA ARG A 89 -21.27 12.82 11.85
C ARG A 89 -21.78 13.98 10.98
N ARG A 90 -22.03 13.75 9.69
CA ARG A 90 -22.58 14.78 8.79
C ARG A 90 -23.99 15.18 9.22
N LEU A 91 -24.83 14.21 9.62
CA LEU A 91 -26.18 14.48 10.11
C LEU A 91 -26.16 15.25 11.45
N ALA A 92 -25.15 15.02 12.28
CA ALA A 92 -24.95 15.75 13.54
C ALA A 92 -24.39 17.17 13.36
N GLY A 93 -24.21 17.65 12.12
CA GLY A 93 -23.70 18.99 11.84
C GLY A 93 -22.19 19.19 12.04
N ASN A 94 -21.45 18.10 12.31
CA ASN A 94 -20.00 18.12 12.44
C ASN A 94 -19.33 18.06 11.05
N HIS A 95 -19.25 19.22 10.39
CA HIS A 95 -18.78 19.31 8.98
C HIS A 95 -17.27 19.34 8.81
N GLU A 96 -16.42 19.33 9.85
CA GLU A 96 -15.02 19.76 9.69
C GLU A 96 -13.92 18.84 10.23
N ARG A 97 -14.22 17.64 10.71
CA ARG A 97 -13.10 16.78 11.12
C ARG A 97 -12.83 15.69 10.11
N LEU A 98 -11.80 15.94 9.29
CA LEU A 98 -11.11 14.91 8.51
C LEU A 98 -10.49 13.91 9.49
N GLU A 99 -11.08 12.71 9.62
CA GLU A 99 -10.66 11.71 10.60
C GLU A 99 -10.80 10.28 10.11
N GLY A 100 -10.18 9.37 10.83
CA GLY A 100 -10.25 7.92 10.58
C GLY A 100 -9.05 7.37 9.81
N ILE A 101 -9.05 6.06 9.60
CA ILE A 101 -7.95 5.36 8.94
C ILE A 101 -7.99 5.63 7.44
N LEU A 102 -6.82 5.94 6.87
CA LEU A 102 -6.57 6.00 5.42
C LEU A 102 -5.58 4.88 5.06
N ARG A 103 -6.07 3.83 4.38
CA ARG A 103 -5.27 2.67 3.97
C ARG A 103 -4.54 2.96 2.66
N ILE A 104 -3.22 2.87 2.70
CA ILE A 104 -2.31 3.25 1.60
C ILE A 104 -1.50 2.04 1.20
N SER A 105 -1.66 1.56 -0.03
CA SER A 105 -0.82 0.53 -0.61
C SER A 105 0.36 1.15 -1.36
N SER A 106 1.57 0.77 -0.99
CA SER A 106 2.79 1.30 -1.60
C SER A 106 3.96 0.33 -1.45
N ALA A 107 4.99 0.49 -2.28
CA ALA A 107 6.27 -0.16 -2.04
C ALA A 107 6.96 0.49 -0.82
N GLU A 108 7.63 -0.34 0.00
CA GLU A 108 8.34 0.11 1.21
C GLU A 108 9.28 1.30 0.93
N TRP A 109 10.15 1.15 -0.07
CA TRP A 109 11.11 2.20 -0.45
C TRP A 109 10.42 3.51 -0.87
N PHE A 110 9.27 3.42 -1.58
CA PHE A 110 8.55 4.61 -2.03
C PHE A 110 7.89 5.32 -0.85
N THR A 111 7.35 4.55 0.10
CA THR A 111 6.81 5.12 1.34
C THR A 111 7.88 5.87 2.11
N THR A 112 9.05 5.28 2.31
CA THR A 112 10.13 5.88 3.12
C THR A 112 10.82 7.04 2.42
N ALA A 113 11.09 6.92 1.12
CA ALA A 113 11.88 7.90 0.37
C ALA A 113 11.03 9.03 -0.25
N VAL A 114 9.72 8.82 -0.46
CA VAL A 114 8.89 9.79 -1.19
C VAL A 114 7.63 10.18 -0.42
N LEU A 115 6.89 9.21 0.14
CA LEU A 115 5.62 9.52 0.81
C LEU A 115 5.80 10.01 2.25
N ALA A 116 6.91 9.74 2.91
CA ALA A 116 7.11 10.12 4.31
C ALA A 116 6.84 11.60 4.59
N PRO A 117 7.34 12.59 3.83
CA PRO A 117 7.01 13.99 4.04
C PRO A 117 5.52 14.30 3.78
N VAL A 118 4.88 13.62 2.81
CA VAL A 118 3.44 13.76 2.53
C VAL A 118 2.61 13.28 3.73
N LEU A 119 2.96 12.12 4.29
CA LEU A 119 2.26 11.54 5.44
C LEU A 119 2.48 12.36 6.71
N ALA A 120 3.69 12.88 6.91
CA ALA A 120 4.00 13.78 8.02
C ALA A 120 3.17 15.08 7.94
N GLU A 121 3.09 15.68 6.76
CA GLU A 121 2.29 16.88 6.55
C GLU A 121 0.78 16.61 6.67
N LEU A 122 0.31 15.44 6.18
CA LEU A 122 -1.08 15.02 6.35
C LEU A 122 -1.47 14.93 7.83
N THR A 123 -0.67 14.25 8.63
CA THR A 123 -0.95 14.10 10.08
C THR A 123 -0.78 15.39 10.85
N ARG A 124 0.11 16.28 10.42
CA ARG A 124 0.27 17.61 11.01
C ARG A 124 -0.94 18.52 10.74
N ARG A 125 -1.48 18.53 9.52
CA ARG A 125 -2.69 19.32 9.17
C ARG A 125 -3.97 18.70 9.69
N HIS A 126 -4.04 17.38 9.69
CA HIS A 126 -5.24 16.60 10.02
C HIS A 126 -4.91 15.50 11.04
N PRO A 127 -4.67 15.85 12.31
CA PRO A 127 -4.18 14.91 13.33
C PRO A 127 -5.16 13.76 13.66
N ALA A 128 -6.42 13.88 13.25
CA ALA A 128 -7.40 12.81 13.39
C ALA A 128 -7.41 11.80 12.24
N ILE A 129 -6.64 12.03 11.17
CA ILE A 129 -6.39 11.03 10.12
C ILE A 129 -5.24 10.12 10.56
N VAL A 130 -5.46 8.82 10.48
CA VAL A 130 -4.44 7.80 10.78
C VAL A 130 -4.04 7.11 9.47
N PRO A 131 -2.89 7.45 8.86
CA PRO A 131 -2.37 6.71 7.71
C PRO A 131 -1.99 5.29 8.12
N GLU A 132 -2.53 4.29 7.43
CA GLU A 132 -2.17 2.88 7.57
C GLU A 132 -1.50 2.42 6.27
N VAL A 133 -0.17 2.20 6.32
CA VAL A 133 0.59 1.81 5.14
C VAL A 133 0.69 0.30 5.05
N ILE A 134 0.24 -0.25 3.92
CA ILE A 134 0.39 -1.65 3.57
C ILE A 134 1.53 -1.76 2.57
N ALA A 135 2.74 -2.04 3.10
CA ALA A 135 3.94 -2.19 2.31
C ALA A 135 3.95 -3.58 1.66
N SER A 136 3.58 -3.66 0.40
CA SER A 136 3.53 -4.93 -0.34
C SER A 136 4.00 -4.75 -1.78
N TYR A 137 4.78 -5.74 -2.25
CA TYR A 137 5.09 -5.89 -3.69
C TYR A 137 3.96 -6.60 -4.46
N ARG A 138 3.01 -7.21 -3.75
CA ARG A 138 1.79 -7.73 -4.38
C ARG A 138 0.85 -6.58 -4.68
N LEU A 139 0.30 -6.59 -5.87
CA LEU A 139 -0.74 -5.64 -6.25
C LEU A 139 -2.00 -5.95 -5.45
N LEU A 140 -2.29 -5.14 -4.43
CA LEU A 140 -3.55 -5.23 -3.69
C LEU A 140 -4.71 -4.84 -4.62
N ASN A 141 -5.84 -5.49 -4.43
CA ASN A 141 -7.03 -5.24 -5.25
C ASN A 141 -7.83 -4.08 -4.68
N LEU A 142 -7.74 -2.91 -5.33
CA LEU A 142 -8.50 -1.71 -4.92
C LEU A 142 -10.01 -1.87 -5.11
N SER A 143 -10.46 -2.67 -6.08
CA SER A 143 -11.88 -2.96 -6.27
C SER A 143 -12.47 -3.78 -5.10
N ARG A 144 -11.63 -4.55 -4.40
CA ARG A 144 -11.99 -5.25 -3.15
C ARG A 144 -11.78 -4.40 -1.90
N ARG A 145 -11.35 -3.15 -2.06
CA ARG A 145 -11.05 -2.22 -0.97
C ARG A 145 -9.98 -2.73 0.02
N ASP A 146 -9.00 -3.49 -0.48
CA ASP A 146 -7.83 -3.88 0.32
C ASP A 146 -7.00 -2.66 0.75
N ALA A 147 -7.12 -1.55 0.01
CA ALA A 147 -6.58 -0.23 0.36
C ALA A 147 -7.49 0.87 -0.21
N ASP A 148 -7.45 2.07 0.37
CA ASP A 148 -8.18 3.25 -0.12
C ASP A 148 -7.47 3.89 -1.31
N VAL A 149 -6.14 3.89 -1.31
CA VAL A 149 -5.29 4.44 -2.36
C VAL A 149 -4.06 3.57 -2.56
N ALA A 150 -3.59 3.46 -3.80
CA ALA A 150 -2.37 2.73 -4.10
C ALA A 150 -1.43 3.54 -5.00
N PHE A 151 -0.11 3.36 -4.77
CA PHE A 151 0.96 3.91 -5.59
C PHE A 151 1.70 2.77 -6.29
N ARG A 152 1.77 2.81 -7.63
CA ARG A 152 2.31 1.74 -8.46
C ARG A 152 3.26 2.26 -9.54
N LEU A 153 4.17 1.38 -9.98
CA LEU A 153 5.07 1.64 -11.12
C LEU A 153 4.44 1.28 -12.49
N ILE A 154 3.21 0.78 -12.48
CA ILE A 154 2.43 0.40 -13.68
C ILE A 154 1.04 0.98 -13.57
N PRO A 155 0.38 1.30 -14.70
CA PRO A 155 -1.02 1.70 -14.69
C PRO A 155 -1.92 0.63 -14.07
N PHE A 156 -3.06 1.05 -13.57
CA PHE A 156 -4.13 0.15 -13.14
C PHE A 156 -4.91 -0.33 -14.36
N THR A 157 -5.35 -1.57 -14.34
CA THR A 157 -6.10 -2.19 -15.43
C THR A 157 -7.58 -2.34 -15.11
N GLU A 158 -7.95 -2.21 -13.84
CA GLU A 158 -9.30 -2.35 -13.35
C GLU A 158 -10.16 -1.13 -13.76
N PRO A 159 -11.36 -1.33 -14.35
CA PRO A 159 -12.15 -0.25 -14.95
C PRO A 159 -12.80 0.69 -13.92
N ASP A 160 -12.93 0.26 -12.67
CA ASP A 160 -13.50 1.00 -11.55
C ASP A 160 -12.47 1.84 -10.78
N ILE A 161 -11.20 1.82 -11.24
CA ILE A 161 -10.12 2.59 -10.62
C ILE A 161 -9.91 3.92 -11.34
N VAL A 162 -10.10 5.01 -10.62
CA VAL A 162 -9.64 6.34 -11.02
C VAL A 162 -8.14 6.40 -10.82
N GLN A 163 -7.41 6.69 -11.89
CA GLN A 163 -5.95 6.72 -11.84
C GLN A 163 -5.37 7.92 -12.57
N ARG A 164 -4.18 8.33 -12.16
CA ARG A 164 -3.37 9.31 -12.87
C ARG A 164 -1.88 9.09 -12.64
N ARG A 165 -1.07 9.66 -13.50
CA ARG A 165 0.37 9.79 -13.26
C ARG A 165 0.57 10.77 -12.11
N LEU A 166 1.46 10.40 -11.18
CA LEU A 166 1.82 11.25 -10.05
C LEU A 166 3.13 11.99 -10.34
N MET A 167 4.18 11.26 -10.69
CA MET A 167 5.50 11.82 -10.97
C MET A 167 6.35 10.86 -11.81
N PRO A 168 7.34 11.36 -12.57
CA PRO A 168 8.36 10.51 -13.16
C PRO A 168 9.27 9.94 -12.07
N LEU A 169 9.76 8.73 -12.28
CA LEU A 169 10.72 8.05 -11.42
C LEU A 169 11.99 7.76 -12.19
N HIS A 170 13.07 8.41 -11.81
CA HIS A 170 14.39 8.17 -12.34
C HIS A 170 15.14 7.13 -11.51
N TYR A 171 16.02 6.40 -12.18
CA TYR A 171 16.90 5.41 -11.57
C TYR A 171 18.37 5.83 -11.77
N GLY A 172 19.23 5.36 -10.88
CA GLY A 172 20.67 5.51 -10.98
C GLY A 172 21.37 4.19 -10.62
N LEU A 173 22.61 4.05 -11.06
CA LEU A 173 23.49 2.99 -10.57
C LEU A 173 24.13 3.48 -9.28
N TYR A 174 24.09 2.66 -8.22
CA TYR A 174 24.62 3.01 -6.89
C TYR A 174 25.56 1.95 -6.36
N GLY A 175 26.57 2.38 -5.63
CA GLY A 175 27.52 1.57 -4.90
C GLY A 175 28.23 2.39 -3.84
N THR A 176 29.17 1.79 -3.10
CA THR A 176 30.05 2.57 -2.22
C THR A 176 31.04 3.40 -3.04
N PRO A 177 31.66 4.46 -2.48
CA PRO A 177 32.68 5.25 -3.17
C PRO A 177 33.83 4.38 -3.70
N GLU A 178 34.24 3.37 -2.96
CA GLU A 178 35.32 2.43 -3.36
C GLU A 178 34.91 1.62 -4.60
N LEU A 179 33.68 1.11 -4.65
CA LEU A 179 33.16 0.39 -5.83
C LEU A 179 33.01 1.32 -7.02
N ALA A 180 32.59 2.57 -6.81
CA ALA A 180 32.49 3.57 -7.86
C ALA A 180 33.85 3.83 -8.51
N LEU A 181 34.89 3.99 -7.70
CA LEU A 181 36.29 4.16 -8.19
C LEU A 181 36.80 2.91 -8.92
N ALA A 182 36.56 1.72 -8.37
CA ALA A 182 36.94 0.46 -9.00
C ALA A 182 36.32 0.27 -10.38
N MET A 183 35.06 0.62 -10.53
CA MET A 183 34.31 0.51 -11.79
C MET A 183 34.74 1.51 -12.85
N GLN A 184 35.34 2.65 -12.46
CA GLN A 184 35.97 3.59 -13.42
C GLN A 184 37.21 2.97 -14.08
N GLN A 185 37.90 2.08 -13.38
CA GLN A 185 39.12 1.41 -13.90
C GLN A 185 38.74 0.12 -14.67
N ASP A 186 37.84 -0.68 -14.13
CA ASP A 186 37.28 -1.86 -14.77
C ASP A 186 35.80 -1.99 -14.47
N SER A 187 34.95 -1.87 -15.49
CA SER A 187 33.50 -1.98 -15.35
C SER A 187 33.03 -3.34 -14.80
N ALA A 188 33.86 -4.37 -14.84
CA ALA A 188 33.58 -5.68 -14.28
C ALA A 188 34.07 -5.87 -12.83
N ALA A 189 34.70 -4.87 -12.24
CA ALA A 189 35.26 -4.95 -10.88
C ALA A 189 34.20 -5.15 -9.79
N ALA A 190 32.97 -4.67 -10.02
CA ALA A 190 31.89 -4.80 -9.06
C ALA A 190 30.94 -5.95 -9.39
N GLY A 191 30.44 -6.61 -8.35
CA GLY A 191 29.32 -7.57 -8.46
C GLY A 191 27.99 -6.84 -8.69
N LEU A 192 27.03 -7.52 -9.33
CA LEU A 192 25.72 -6.97 -9.59
C LEU A 192 24.69 -7.47 -8.56
N ILE A 193 23.97 -6.52 -7.98
CA ILE A 193 22.81 -6.76 -7.12
C ILE A 193 21.54 -6.50 -7.95
N LEU A 194 20.70 -7.51 -8.11
CA LEU A 194 19.59 -7.51 -9.07
C LEU A 194 18.25 -7.71 -8.37
N MET A 195 17.16 -7.43 -9.11
CA MET A 195 15.85 -7.99 -8.76
C MET A 195 15.91 -9.52 -8.89
N ASN A 196 15.05 -10.21 -8.12
CA ASN A 196 15.00 -11.68 -8.17
C ASN A 196 14.42 -12.19 -9.51
N THR A 197 14.45 -13.51 -9.70
CA THR A 197 14.02 -14.17 -10.94
C THR A 197 12.57 -13.84 -11.32
N ALA A 198 11.65 -13.73 -10.36
CA ALA A 198 10.25 -13.38 -10.63
C ALA A 198 10.07 -11.98 -11.21
N GLN A 199 11.06 -11.09 -11.03
CA GLN A 199 11.05 -9.70 -11.50
C GLN A 199 12.20 -9.42 -12.50
N SER A 200 12.75 -10.47 -13.10
CA SER A 200 13.81 -10.38 -14.11
C SER A 200 13.40 -9.62 -15.37
N HIS A 201 12.09 -9.48 -15.62
CA HIS A 201 11.52 -8.71 -16.72
C HIS A 201 11.56 -7.19 -16.51
N PHE A 202 12.01 -6.71 -15.37
CA PHE A 202 12.09 -5.26 -15.12
C PHE A 202 13.17 -4.63 -16.01
N PRO A 203 12.90 -3.46 -16.61
CA PRO A 203 13.81 -2.83 -17.58
C PRO A 203 15.21 -2.55 -17.00
N ASP A 204 15.32 -2.25 -15.72
CA ASP A 204 16.58 -2.00 -15.04
C ASP A 204 17.46 -3.26 -14.90
N VAL A 205 16.84 -4.44 -14.83
CA VAL A 205 17.58 -5.72 -14.82
C VAL A 205 18.20 -5.97 -16.18
N ALA A 206 17.42 -5.82 -17.25
CA ALA A 206 17.92 -5.97 -18.61
C ALA A 206 19.05 -4.97 -18.89
N TRP A 207 18.85 -3.70 -18.52
CA TRP A 207 19.83 -2.66 -18.66
C TRP A 207 21.15 -2.98 -17.93
N LEU A 208 21.09 -3.44 -16.67
CA LEU A 208 22.28 -3.83 -15.90
C LEU A 208 23.07 -4.95 -16.57
N LEU A 209 22.38 -5.98 -17.04
CA LEU A 209 23.00 -7.13 -17.68
C LEU A 209 23.63 -6.79 -19.05
N GLU A 210 23.03 -5.85 -19.77
CA GLU A 210 23.55 -5.36 -21.06
C GLU A 210 24.80 -4.50 -20.87
N HIS A 211 24.81 -3.61 -19.88
CA HIS A 211 25.94 -2.69 -19.63
C HIS A 211 27.11 -3.37 -18.92
N PHE A 212 26.84 -4.41 -18.14
CA PHE A 212 27.85 -5.13 -17.35
C PHE A 212 27.86 -6.65 -17.60
N PRO A 213 28.03 -7.11 -18.85
CA PRO A 213 27.92 -8.52 -19.21
C PRO A 213 28.96 -9.42 -18.57
N ARG A 214 30.10 -8.86 -18.15
CA ARG A 214 31.19 -9.59 -17.50
C ARG A 214 31.12 -9.60 -15.98
N SER A 215 30.29 -8.78 -15.39
CA SER A 215 30.16 -8.67 -13.93
C SER A 215 29.39 -9.86 -13.35
N ARG A 216 29.83 -10.32 -12.19
CA ARG A 216 29.19 -11.44 -11.48
C ARG A 216 27.87 -10.98 -10.84
N ARG A 217 26.84 -11.81 -10.90
CA ARG A 217 25.64 -11.64 -10.08
C ARG A 217 25.97 -12.11 -8.67
N VAL A 218 25.91 -11.22 -7.68
CA VAL A 218 26.34 -11.52 -6.30
C VAL A 218 25.16 -11.61 -5.33
N PHE A 219 24.03 -10.93 -5.66
CA PHE A 219 22.86 -10.94 -4.80
C PHE A 219 21.58 -10.63 -5.58
N THR A 220 20.45 -11.17 -5.11
CA THR A 220 19.14 -10.87 -5.66
C THR A 220 18.12 -10.65 -4.55
N SER A 221 17.21 -9.66 -4.72
CA SER A 221 16.13 -9.39 -3.78
C SER A 221 14.94 -8.76 -4.48
N THR A 222 13.71 -8.99 -3.97
CA THR A 222 12.50 -8.26 -4.39
C THR A 222 12.44 -6.85 -3.80
N SER A 223 13.19 -6.57 -2.73
CA SER A 223 13.17 -5.30 -2.00
C SER A 223 14.33 -4.41 -2.43
N ARG A 224 14.00 -3.21 -2.91
CA ARG A 224 15.00 -2.17 -3.23
C ARG A 224 15.74 -1.68 -1.99
N ALA A 225 15.07 -1.63 -0.85
CA ALA A 225 15.72 -1.27 0.42
C ALA A 225 16.79 -2.29 0.82
N ILE A 226 16.51 -3.58 0.67
CA ILE A 226 17.51 -4.64 0.91
C ILE A 226 18.66 -4.52 -0.08
N GLN A 227 18.39 -4.26 -1.36
CA GLN A 227 19.45 -4.05 -2.36
C GLN A 227 20.37 -2.87 -1.96
N ALA A 228 19.78 -1.74 -1.54
CA ALA A 228 20.54 -0.58 -1.06
C ALA A 228 21.45 -0.93 0.14
N GLN A 229 20.92 -1.70 1.10
CA GLN A 229 21.69 -2.16 2.25
C GLN A 229 22.86 -3.08 1.85
N MET A 230 22.65 -3.99 0.88
CA MET A 230 23.73 -4.85 0.38
C MET A 230 24.80 -4.06 -0.39
N CYS A 231 24.39 -3.00 -1.10
CA CYS A 231 25.34 -2.05 -1.71
C CYS A 231 26.20 -1.37 -0.64
N LEU A 232 25.61 -0.90 0.46
CA LEU A 232 26.33 -0.28 1.58
C LEU A 232 27.38 -1.20 2.23
N GLN A 233 27.13 -2.51 2.21
CA GLN A 233 28.10 -3.51 2.71
C GLN A 233 29.22 -3.80 1.69
N GLY A 234 29.27 -3.06 0.58
CA GLY A 234 30.29 -3.27 -0.46
C GLY A 234 30.13 -4.57 -1.26
N MET A 235 28.96 -5.24 -1.15
CA MET A 235 28.74 -6.52 -1.84
C MET A 235 28.69 -6.36 -3.36
N GLY A 236 28.27 -5.20 -3.86
CA GLY A 236 28.16 -4.90 -5.28
C GLY A 236 27.43 -3.60 -5.56
N VAL A 237 27.06 -3.40 -6.81
CA VAL A 237 26.28 -2.25 -7.28
C VAL A 237 24.89 -2.63 -7.70
N ALA A 238 23.93 -1.72 -7.55
CA ALA A 238 22.54 -1.91 -7.93
C ALA A 238 21.99 -0.70 -8.68
N VAL A 239 21.01 -0.94 -9.56
CA VAL A 239 20.15 0.13 -10.07
C VAL A 239 19.04 0.37 -9.05
N LEU A 240 19.05 1.55 -8.44
CA LEU A 240 18.08 1.96 -7.43
C LEU A 240 17.26 3.15 -7.93
N PRO A 241 16.00 3.30 -7.45
CA PRO A 241 15.30 4.56 -7.58
C PRO A 241 16.13 5.71 -6.99
N GLN A 242 16.27 6.82 -7.72
CA GLN A 242 17.08 7.95 -7.24
C GLN A 242 16.66 8.44 -5.85
N PRO A 243 15.36 8.57 -5.52
CA PRO A 243 14.96 8.96 -4.18
C PRO A 243 15.53 8.05 -3.07
N LEU A 244 15.58 6.74 -3.32
CA LEU A 244 16.15 5.78 -2.36
C LEU A 244 17.67 5.87 -2.31
N GLY A 245 18.31 5.87 -3.47
CA GLY A 245 19.77 5.87 -3.55
C GLY A 245 20.38 7.13 -2.97
N ASP A 246 19.84 8.30 -3.33
CA ASP A 246 20.33 9.61 -2.88
C ASP A 246 20.06 9.83 -1.37
N MET A 247 19.01 9.23 -0.79
CA MET A 247 18.74 9.27 0.64
C MET A 247 19.53 8.25 1.48
N THR A 248 20.26 7.33 0.85
CA THR A 248 21.01 6.29 1.58
C THR A 248 22.44 6.78 1.85
N PRO A 249 22.76 7.23 3.08
CA PRO A 249 24.10 7.72 3.38
C PRO A 249 25.17 6.63 3.17
N GLY A 250 26.26 6.98 2.51
CA GLY A 250 27.33 6.03 2.18
C GLY A 250 27.20 5.38 0.80
N LEU A 251 26.06 5.55 0.11
CA LEU A 251 25.96 5.25 -1.31
C LEU A 251 26.31 6.47 -2.16
N GLN A 252 26.94 6.20 -3.29
CA GLN A 252 27.23 7.18 -4.31
C GLN A 252 26.60 6.75 -5.64
N ARG A 253 26.02 7.70 -6.35
CA ARG A 253 25.59 7.47 -7.72
C ARG A 253 26.82 7.37 -8.62
N ILE A 254 26.86 6.32 -9.42
CA ILE A 254 27.95 6.02 -10.36
C ILE A 254 27.52 6.52 -11.73
N ASP A 255 28.26 7.50 -12.25
CA ASP A 255 28.01 8.03 -13.58
C ASP A 255 28.59 7.09 -14.65
N ILE A 256 27.72 6.65 -15.53
CA ILE A 256 28.06 5.78 -16.66
C ILE A 256 27.36 6.27 -17.92
N ALA A 257 27.88 5.90 -19.08
CA ALA A 257 27.23 6.20 -20.35
C ALA A 257 25.87 5.48 -20.45
N GLY A 258 24.81 6.24 -20.71
CA GLY A 258 23.44 5.73 -20.81
C GLY A 258 22.77 5.58 -19.42
N ALA A 259 21.78 6.41 -19.15
CA ALA A 259 21.02 6.32 -17.90
C ALA A 259 20.14 5.06 -17.85
N PRO A 260 19.92 4.46 -16.65
CA PRO A 260 18.92 3.43 -16.48
C PRO A 260 17.53 3.90 -16.91
N PRO A 261 16.64 2.98 -17.38
CA PRO A 261 15.30 3.33 -17.83
C PRO A 261 14.47 4.00 -16.74
N SER A 262 13.87 5.15 -17.05
CA SER A 262 12.91 5.82 -16.18
C SER A 262 11.55 5.11 -16.20
N ARG A 263 10.76 5.31 -15.15
CA ARG A 263 9.39 4.81 -15.02
C ARG A 263 8.47 5.92 -14.57
N GLU A 264 7.18 5.61 -14.48
CA GLU A 264 6.16 6.52 -13.96
C GLU A 264 5.58 5.96 -12.66
N ILE A 265 5.36 6.82 -11.70
CA ILE A 265 4.53 6.50 -10.54
C ILE A 265 3.08 6.84 -10.87
N TRP A 266 2.22 5.88 -10.69
CA TRP A 266 0.78 6.00 -10.81
C TRP A 266 0.15 6.01 -9.43
N VAL A 267 -0.83 6.87 -9.23
CA VAL A 267 -1.71 6.84 -8.07
C VAL A 267 -3.10 6.45 -8.53
N GLY A 268 -3.75 5.55 -7.79
CA GLY A 268 -5.10 5.08 -8.11
C GLY A 268 -5.93 4.79 -6.86
N TYR A 269 -7.24 4.96 -6.98
CA TYR A 269 -8.24 4.68 -5.95
C TYR A 269 -9.56 4.27 -6.60
N HIS A 270 -10.38 3.51 -5.87
CA HIS A 270 -11.71 3.12 -6.38
C HIS A 270 -12.61 4.35 -6.57
N GLN A 271 -13.39 4.38 -7.67
CA GLN A 271 -14.22 5.54 -8.05
C GLN A 271 -15.21 6.00 -6.96
N ASP A 272 -15.71 5.08 -6.12
CA ASP A 272 -16.61 5.40 -5.01
C ASP A 272 -15.93 6.25 -3.93
N LEU A 273 -14.58 6.22 -3.86
CA LEU A 273 -13.80 6.99 -2.89
C LEU A 273 -13.48 8.41 -3.37
N ARG A 274 -13.94 8.80 -4.58
CA ARG A 274 -13.71 10.13 -5.17
C ARG A 274 -14.02 11.28 -4.21
N HIS A 275 -15.05 11.12 -3.39
CA HIS A 275 -15.54 12.14 -2.45
C HIS A 275 -15.09 11.91 -1.00
N MET A 276 -14.17 11.00 -0.77
CA MET A 276 -13.60 10.75 0.55
C MET A 276 -12.65 11.89 0.93
N ASP A 277 -13.03 12.73 1.89
CA ASP A 277 -12.29 13.96 2.21
C ASP A 277 -10.86 13.69 2.65
N ARG A 278 -10.60 12.62 3.46
CA ARG A 278 -9.24 12.26 3.86
C ARG A 278 -8.34 11.79 2.72
N LEU A 279 -8.92 11.13 1.70
CA LEU A 279 -8.19 10.76 0.49
C LEU A 279 -7.83 12.01 -0.32
N ARG A 280 -8.77 12.92 -0.50
CA ARG A 280 -8.55 14.18 -1.21
C ARG A 280 -7.48 15.02 -0.53
N ALA A 281 -7.55 15.18 0.80
CA ALA A 281 -6.54 15.91 1.57
C ALA A 281 -5.13 15.33 1.36
N MET A 282 -4.99 14.00 1.35
CA MET A 282 -3.71 13.34 1.07
C MET A 282 -3.24 13.61 -0.36
N LEU A 283 -4.12 13.49 -1.36
CA LEU A 283 -3.76 13.72 -2.76
C LEU A 283 -3.36 15.18 -3.02
N ASP A 284 -4.06 16.15 -2.44
CA ASP A 284 -3.74 17.57 -2.55
C ASP A 284 -2.35 17.89 -1.95
N ILE A 285 -2.03 17.28 -0.79
CA ILE A 285 -0.71 17.41 -0.18
C ILE A 285 0.37 16.74 -1.04
N ALA A 286 0.09 15.54 -1.57
CA ALA A 286 1.00 14.84 -2.46
C ALA A 286 1.28 15.66 -3.72
N ASP A 287 0.26 16.25 -4.33
CA ASP A 287 0.44 17.13 -5.50
C ASP A 287 1.28 18.34 -5.16
N SER A 288 1.01 19.00 -4.03
CA SER A 288 1.78 20.17 -3.61
C SER A 288 3.25 19.88 -3.34
N LEU A 289 3.58 18.74 -2.73
CA LEU A 289 4.94 18.42 -2.32
C LEU A 289 5.75 17.70 -3.41
N LEU A 290 5.08 16.94 -4.30
CA LEU A 290 5.76 16.10 -5.29
C LEU A 290 5.82 16.74 -6.69
N ALA A 291 4.97 17.76 -6.99
CA ALA A 291 4.94 18.45 -8.28
C ALA A 291 6.27 19.16 -8.62
N ASP A 292 6.96 19.68 -7.62
CA ASP A 292 8.17 20.49 -7.82
C ASP A 292 9.47 19.66 -7.87
N GLY A 293 9.40 18.33 -7.82
CA GLY A 293 10.59 17.47 -7.74
C GLY A 293 11.44 17.69 -6.47
N ASN A 294 10.98 18.54 -5.54
CA ASN A 294 11.72 18.98 -4.36
C ASN A 294 11.61 18.03 -3.14
N ALA A 295 10.80 16.99 -3.20
CA ALA A 295 10.59 16.07 -2.06
C ALA A 295 11.83 15.21 -1.71
N VAL A 296 12.97 15.37 -2.41
CA VAL A 296 14.13 14.47 -2.32
C VAL A 296 15.42 15.21 -1.93
N ARG A 297 15.36 16.44 -1.43
CA ARG A 297 16.56 17.06 -0.85
C ARG A 297 16.51 16.93 0.67
N PRO A 298 17.41 16.13 1.29
CA PRO A 298 17.64 16.24 2.73
C PRO A 298 18.17 17.64 3.01
N SER A 299 17.52 18.33 3.95
CA SER A 299 18.00 19.56 4.57
C SER A 299 19.24 19.31 5.41
#